data_eb22572a07fcb57d35a3576c21a78132
#
_entry.id   eb22572a07fcb57d35a3576c21a78132
#
_cell.length_a   1.000
_cell.length_b   1.000
_cell.length_c   1.000
_cell.angle_alpha   90.00
_cell.angle_beta   90.00
_cell.angle_gamma   90.00
#
_symmetry.space_group_name_H-M   'P 1'
#
loop_
_entity.id
_entity.type
_entity.pdbx_description
1 polymer ?
#
loop_
_entity_poly.entity_id
_entity_poly.type
_entity_poly.pdbx_seq_one_letter_code
_entity_poly.pdbx_strand_id
1 'polypeptide(L)'
;MNRKKFLKTTGILTVGTLLGGLYSWQIEPKWLEFTKVSMPVKNLPNQLIGKVLMQISDIHVGNRFDYQFIIDSFKKAQELQPDFVVYTGDFVSWENSEQLRQLTTVLKYAVKGSLGTAAVLGNHDYGKNWKEKNVADSIVAEIE
;
A
#
# COMPACT_ATOMS: atom_id res chain seq x y z
N MET A 1 1.26 -24.41 -43.42
CA MET A 1 1.45 -22.98 -43.13
C MET A 1 2.72 -22.51 -43.82
N ASN A 2 2.70 -21.40 -44.55
CA ASN A 2 3.91 -20.90 -45.25
C ASN A 2 4.91 -20.36 -44.22
N ARG A 3 6.22 -20.69 -44.39
CA ARG A 3 7.33 -20.29 -43.49
C ARG A 3 7.32 -18.79 -43.15
N LYS A 4 7.03 -17.92 -44.17
CA LYS A 4 6.93 -16.46 -43.94
C LYS A 4 5.76 -16.10 -43.00
N LYS A 5 4.61 -16.75 -43.15
CA LYS A 5 3.43 -16.52 -42.30
C LYS A 5 3.69 -17.00 -40.86
N PHE A 6 4.34 -18.16 -40.73
CA PHE A 6 4.75 -18.68 -39.43
C PHE A 6 5.67 -17.70 -38.69
N LEU A 7 6.77 -17.27 -39.33
CA LEU A 7 7.72 -16.33 -38.71
C LEU A 7 7.07 -15.00 -38.34
N LYS A 8 6.19 -14.47 -39.19
CA LYS A 8 5.47 -13.22 -38.90
C LYS A 8 4.53 -13.38 -37.72
N THR A 9 3.76 -14.47 -37.63
CA THR A 9 2.83 -14.72 -36.53
C THR A 9 3.58 -14.95 -35.23
N THR A 10 4.66 -15.75 -35.26
CA THR A 10 5.51 -15.99 -34.05
C THR A 10 6.14 -14.68 -33.58
N GLY A 11 6.66 -13.86 -34.49
CA GLY A 11 7.23 -12.55 -34.13
C GLY A 11 6.21 -11.63 -33.45
N ILE A 12 4.98 -11.54 -33.99
CA ILE A 12 3.91 -10.73 -33.38
C ILE A 12 3.55 -11.26 -31.97
N LEU A 13 3.41 -12.58 -31.82
CA LEU A 13 3.11 -13.19 -30.51
C LEU A 13 4.23 -12.92 -29.51
N THR A 14 5.49 -13.10 -29.91
CA THR A 14 6.64 -12.85 -29.02
C THR A 14 6.68 -11.39 -28.56
N VAL A 15 6.53 -10.43 -29.49
CA VAL A 15 6.51 -9.00 -29.15
C VAL A 15 5.32 -8.68 -28.23
N GLY A 16 4.13 -9.21 -28.54
CA GLY A 16 2.94 -9.03 -27.69
C GLY A 16 3.13 -9.55 -26.26
N THR A 17 3.72 -10.74 -26.12
CA THR A 17 4.02 -11.33 -24.79
C THR A 17 5.05 -10.51 -24.04
N LEU A 18 6.12 -10.04 -24.70
CA LEU A 18 7.14 -9.20 -24.06
C LEU A 18 6.56 -7.85 -23.61
N LEU A 19 5.77 -7.19 -24.44
CA LEU A 19 5.14 -5.93 -24.08
C LEU A 19 4.12 -6.11 -22.95
N GLY A 20 3.30 -7.16 -22.98
CA GLY A 20 2.38 -7.51 -21.89
C GLY A 20 3.12 -7.79 -20.57
N GLY A 21 4.21 -8.56 -20.63
CA GLY A 21 5.05 -8.83 -19.49
C GLY A 21 5.70 -7.58 -18.88
N LEU A 22 6.23 -6.70 -19.74
CA LEU A 22 6.78 -5.41 -19.30
C LEU A 22 5.71 -4.50 -18.67
N TYR A 23 4.52 -4.45 -19.24
CA TYR A 23 3.38 -3.70 -18.69
C TYR A 23 3.02 -4.21 -17.29
N SER A 24 2.77 -5.52 -17.14
CA SER A 24 2.40 -6.14 -15.85
C SER A 24 3.51 -6.02 -14.80
N TRP A 25 4.76 -5.94 -15.20
CA TRP A 25 5.89 -5.82 -14.28
C TRP A 25 6.15 -4.37 -13.85
N GLN A 26 6.06 -3.39 -14.77
CA GLN A 26 6.51 -2.01 -14.53
C GLN A 26 5.37 -1.01 -14.27
N ILE A 27 4.21 -1.23 -14.85
CA ILE A 27 3.11 -0.24 -14.85
C ILE A 27 2.01 -0.67 -13.88
N GLU A 28 1.52 -1.89 -13.98
CA GLU A 28 0.40 -2.37 -13.20
C GLU A 28 0.63 -2.29 -11.67
N PRO A 29 1.81 -2.64 -11.10
CA PRO A 29 2.06 -2.53 -9.66
C PRO A 29 2.05 -1.08 -9.13
N LYS A 30 2.19 -0.09 -10.01
CA LYS A 30 2.18 1.34 -9.66
C LYS A 30 0.84 2.01 -9.91
N TRP A 31 -0.17 1.24 -10.29
CA TRP A 31 -1.51 1.76 -10.53
C TRP A 31 -2.26 1.89 -9.20
N LEU A 32 -2.28 3.11 -8.68
CA LEU A 32 -3.00 3.40 -7.45
C LEU A 32 -4.50 3.52 -7.73
N GLU A 33 -5.28 2.67 -7.09
CA GLU A 33 -6.75 2.68 -7.15
C GLU A 33 -7.35 2.89 -5.76
N PHE A 34 -8.36 3.74 -5.65
CA PHE A 34 -9.14 3.95 -4.44
C PHE A 34 -10.50 3.30 -4.57
N THR A 35 -10.68 2.18 -3.89
CA THR A 35 -11.96 1.47 -3.88
C THR A 35 -12.90 2.10 -2.85
N LYS A 36 -14.11 2.46 -3.28
CA LYS A 36 -15.17 2.99 -2.39
C LYS A 36 -16.24 1.93 -2.16
N VAL A 37 -16.49 1.63 -0.89
CA VAL A 37 -17.49 0.66 -0.48
C VAL A 37 -18.50 1.34 0.44
N SER A 38 -19.80 1.20 0.13
CA SER A 38 -20.84 1.63 1.06
C SER A 38 -20.98 0.60 2.18
N MET A 39 -20.85 1.05 3.43
CA MET A 39 -20.91 0.18 4.60
C MET A 39 -22.14 0.53 5.45
N PRO A 40 -23.27 -0.16 5.26
CA PRO A 40 -24.47 0.05 6.09
C PRO A 40 -24.22 -0.49 7.49
N VAL A 41 -24.17 0.39 8.49
CA VAL A 41 -23.97 0.04 9.90
C VAL A 41 -25.30 0.23 10.65
N LYS A 42 -25.79 -0.85 11.27
CA LYS A 42 -27.02 -0.79 12.07
C LYS A 42 -26.77 0.01 13.36
N ASN A 43 -27.71 0.87 13.70
CA ASN A 43 -27.67 1.72 14.90
C ASN A 43 -26.45 2.69 14.93
N LEU A 44 -25.95 3.11 13.77
CA LEU A 44 -24.89 4.12 13.70
C LEU A 44 -25.41 5.45 14.28
N PRO A 45 -24.67 6.10 15.17
CA PRO A 45 -25.00 7.44 15.65
C PRO A 45 -25.14 8.43 14.48
N ASN A 46 -26.14 9.33 14.54
CA ASN A 46 -26.43 10.27 13.46
C ASN A 46 -25.22 11.13 13.06
N GLN A 47 -24.34 11.46 14.01
CA GLN A 47 -23.12 12.25 13.76
C GLN A 47 -22.09 11.52 12.87
N LEU A 48 -22.20 10.19 12.77
CA LEU A 48 -21.31 9.36 11.95
C LEU A 48 -21.89 8.98 10.58
N ILE A 49 -23.18 9.33 10.34
CA ILE A 49 -23.81 9.06 9.04
C ILE A 49 -23.12 9.89 7.96
N GLY A 50 -22.73 9.23 6.86
CA GLY A 50 -22.06 9.86 5.73
C GLY A 50 -20.57 10.14 5.95
N LYS A 51 -20.00 9.73 7.09
CA LYS A 51 -18.57 9.85 7.36
C LYS A 51 -17.76 8.84 6.54
N VAL A 52 -16.54 9.22 6.18
CA VAL A 52 -15.63 8.42 5.39
C VAL A 52 -14.58 7.80 6.30
N LEU A 53 -14.57 6.47 6.37
CA LEU A 53 -13.48 5.68 6.97
C LEU A 53 -12.54 5.22 5.85
N MET A 54 -11.29 5.61 5.92
CA MET A 54 -10.24 5.12 5.03
C MET A 54 -9.44 4.03 5.74
N GLN A 55 -9.31 2.88 5.10
CA GLN A 55 -8.41 1.82 5.53
C GLN A 55 -7.15 1.86 4.67
N ILE A 56 -6.00 1.78 5.32
CA ILE A 56 -4.68 1.64 4.70
C ILE A 56 -4.01 0.42 5.31
N SER A 57 -3.55 -0.49 4.46
CA SER A 57 -2.93 -1.74 4.88
C SER A 57 -1.71 -2.05 4.03
N ASP A 58 -0.83 -2.91 4.54
CA ASP A 58 0.22 -3.54 3.74
C ASP A 58 1.12 -2.54 3.00
N ILE A 59 1.54 -1.50 3.70
CA ILE A 59 2.41 -0.44 3.15
C ILE A 59 3.76 -1.02 2.73
N HIS A 60 4.27 -1.99 3.51
CA HIS A 60 5.49 -2.73 3.24
C HIS A 60 6.66 -1.84 2.83
N VAL A 61 6.93 -0.79 3.62
CA VAL A 61 8.13 0.03 3.41
C VAL A 61 9.36 -0.87 3.39
N GLY A 62 10.13 -0.79 2.31
CA GLY A 62 11.31 -1.64 2.10
C GLY A 62 11.69 -1.75 0.64
N ASN A 63 12.24 -2.92 0.25
CA ASN A 63 12.88 -3.08 -1.06
C ASN A 63 11.91 -3.33 -2.23
N ARG A 64 10.61 -3.54 -1.97
CA ARG A 64 9.63 -3.85 -3.02
C ARG A 64 9.18 -2.64 -3.81
N PHE A 65 8.96 -1.52 -3.11
CA PHE A 65 8.51 -0.28 -3.73
C PHE A 65 9.43 0.85 -3.32
N ASP A 66 9.67 1.78 -4.22
CA ASP A 66 10.27 3.05 -3.87
C ASP A 66 9.35 3.75 -2.84
N TYR A 67 9.91 4.09 -1.68
CA TYR A 67 9.16 4.79 -0.63
C TYR A 67 8.58 6.12 -1.11
N GLN A 68 9.13 6.73 -2.16
CA GLN A 68 8.55 7.90 -2.81
C GLN A 68 7.17 7.61 -3.41
N PHE A 69 6.96 6.41 -3.98
CA PHE A 69 5.65 5.99 -4.46
C PHE A 69 4.61 5.93 -3.32
N ILE A 70 5.03 5.46 -2.14
CA ILE A 70 4.16 5.40 -0.95
C ILE A 70 3.80 6.83 -0.51
N ILE A 71 4.78 7.73 -0.45
CA ILE A 71 4.56 9.15 -0.10
C ILE A 71 3.57 9.80 -1.07
N ASP A 72 3.73 9.61 -2.36
CA ASP A 72 2.83 10.19 -3.37
C ASP A 72 1.43 9.57 -3.31
N SER A 73 1.34 8.29 -2.95
CA SER A 73 0.07 7.61 -2.68
C SER A 73 -0.65 8.21 -1.47
N PHE A 74 0.08 8.47 -0.38
CA PHE A 74 -0.46 9.11 0.82
C PHE A 74 -0.95 10.53 0.56
N LYS A 75 -0.22 11.32 -0.22
CA LYS A 75 -0.65 12.67 -0.62
C LYS A 75 -1.98 12.62 -1.38
N LYS A 76 -2.11 11.72 -2.35
CA LYS A 76 -3.37 11.53 -3.09
C LYS A 76 -4.49 11.01 -2.21
N ALA A 77 -4.19 10.10 -1.27
CA ALA A 77 -5.17 9.61 -0.31
C ALA A 77 -5.66 10.73 0.62
N GLN A 78 -4.78 11.63 1.06
CA GLN A 78 -5.14 12.77 1.91
C GLN A 78 -6.07 13.77 1.18
N GLU A 79 -5.94 13.91 -0.15
CA GLU A 79 -6.84 14.74 -0.97
C GLU A 79 -8.31 14.27 -0.92
N LEU A 80 -8.55 13.00 -0.57
CA LEU A 80 -9.90 12.45 -0.37
C LEU A 80 -10.55 12.89 0.95
N GLN A 81 -9.82 13.59 1.81
CA GLN A 81 -10.29 14.18 3.07
C GLN A 81 -11.06 13.19 3.96
N PRO A 82 -10.46 12.05 4.35
CA PRO A 82 -11.15 11.07 5.20
C PRO A 82 -11.48 11.66 6.57
N ASP A 83 -12.62 11.25 7.14
CA ASP A 83 -12.99 11.59 8.51
C ASP A 83 -12.23 10.73 9.52
N PHE A 84 -12.08 9.45 9.23
CA PHE A 84 -11.30 8.49 10.02
C PHE A 84 -10.30 7.77 9.15
N VAL A 85 -9.13 7.47 9.69
CA VAL A 85 -8.13 6.64 9.04
C VAL A 85 -7.75 5.49 9.98
N VAL A 86 -7.71 4.28 9.44
CA VAL A 86 -7.21 3.10 10.16
C VAL A 86 -6.09 2.44 9.36
N TYR A 87 -4.94 2.29 10.00
CA TYR A 87 -3.84 1.50 9.48
C TYR A 87 -3.94 0.09 10.05
N THR A 88 -4.00 -0.91 9.19
CA THR A 88 -4.24 -2.29 9.61
C THR A 88 -3.00 -3.17 9.55
N GLY A 89 -1.82 -2.54 9.68
CA GLY A 89 -0.54 -3.23 9.88
C GLY A 89 0.27 -3.44 8.62
N ASP A 90 1.35 -4.19 8.78
CA ASP A 90 2.38 -4.45 7.78
C ASP A 90 2.99 -3.17 7.22
N PHE A 91 3.46 -2.31 8.14
CA PHE A 91 4.12 -1.05 7.80
C PHE A 91 5.46 -1.27 7.10
N VAL A 92 6.19 -2.30 7.48
CA VAL A 92 7.49 -2.64 6.92
C VAL A 92 7.52 -4.06 6.36
N SER A 93 8.41 -4.30 5.41
CA SER A 93 8.74 -5.68 4.95
C SER A 93 9.84 -6.34 5.78
N TRP A 94 10.26 -5.76 6.83
CA TRP A 94 11.39 -6.02 7.72
C TRP A 94 12.51 -6.90 7.19
N GLU A 95 13.57 -6.28 6.73
CA GLU A 95 14.83 -6.93 6.39
C GLU A 95 15.98 -6.45 7.30
N ASN A 96 15.96 -5.17 7.65
CA ASN A 96 16.97 -4.52 8.49
C ASN A 96 16.48 -3.15 9.00
N SER A 97 17.28 -2.49 9.84
CA SER A 97 16.98 -1.19 10.45
C SER A 97 16.87 0.00 9.47
N GLU A 98 17.34 -0.14 8.23
CA GLU A 98 17.17 0.90 7.21
C GLU A 98 15.70 1.19 6.95
N GLN A 99 14.87 0.16 7.03
CA GLN A 99 13.44 0.27 6.79
C GLN A 99 12.71 1.09 7.85
N LEU A 100 13.22 1.13 9.09
CA LEU A 100 12.70 2.06 10.11
C LEU A 100 12.94 3.52 9.69
N ARG A 101 14.12 3.86 9.19
CA ARG A 101 14.41 5.23 8.72
C ARG A 101 13.54 5.61 7.52
N GLN A 102 13.31 4.66 6.63
CA GLN A 102 12.39 4.86 5.50
C GLN A 102 10.96 5.04 6.01
N LEU A 103 10.53 4.23 6.97
CA LEU A 103 9.21 4.34 7.61
C LEU A 103 9.03 5.72 8.25
N THR A 104 9.98 6.18 9.07
CA THR A 104 9.96 7.54 9.66
C THR A 104 9.77 8.62 8.59
N THR A 105 10.41 8.45 7.42
CA THR A 105 10.30 9.40 6.30
C THR A 105 8.90 9.36 5.69
N VAL A 106 8.34 8.16 5.48
CA VAL A 106 7.00 7.94 4.92
C VAL A 106 5.92 8.46 5.86
N LEU A 107 6.04 8.19 7.16
CA LEU A 107 5.04 8.56 8.17
C LEU A 107 4.87 10.09 8.33
N LYS A 108 5.85 10.89 7.93
CA LYS A 108 5.68 12.36 7.85
C LYS A 108 4.55 12.79 6.91
N TYR A 109 4.19 11.92 5.98
CA TYR A 109 3.12 12.12 5.01
C TYR A 109 1.92 11.21 5.29
N ALA A 110 1.89 10.54 6.44
CA ALA A 110 0.80 9.63 6.80
C ALA A 110 -0.55 10.32 6.69
N VAL A 111 -1.51 9.63 6.09
CA VAL A 111 -2.87 10.13 5.94
C VAL A 111 -3.53 10.23 7.31
N LYS A 112 -4.13 11.36 7.59
CA LYS A 112 -4.81 11.62 8.87
C LYS A 112 -6.29 11.89 8.65
N GLY A 113 -7.10 11.26 9.48
CA GLY A 113 -8.52 11.54 9.52
C GLY A 113 -8.84 12.81 10.30
N SER A 114 -9.79 13.61 9.82
CA SER A 114 -10.20 14.84 10.48
C SER A 114 -10.81 14.63 11.88
N LEU A 115 -11.35 13.44 12.14
CA LEU A 115 -11.95 13.04 13.41
C LEU A 115 -11.08 12.04 14.19
N GLY A 116 -10.14 11.38 13.54
CA GLY A 116 -9.21 10.48 14.22
C GLY A 116 -8.46 9.55 13.28
N THR A 117 -7.32 9.09 13.79
CA THR A 117 -6.48 8.09 13.12
C THR A 117 -6.09 7.03 14.15
N ALA A 118 -6.14 5.76 13.76
CA ALA A 118 -5.74 4.63 14.58
C ALA A 118 -4.86 3.68 13.76
N ALA A 119 -3.99 2.95 14.45
CA ALA A 119 -3.13 1.96 13.83
C ALA A 119 -3.06 0.68 14.68
N VAL A 120 -2.88 -0.45 14.01
CA VAL A 120 -2.49 -1.72 14.63
C VAL A 120 -1.31 -2.29 13.85
N LEU A 121 -0.52 -3.12 14.49
CA LEU A 121 0.59 -3.80 13.83
C LEU A 121 0.12 -5.06 13.10
N GLY A 122 0.77 -5.37 11.99
CA GLY A 122 0.65 -6.62 11.26
C GLY A 122 1.76 -7.61 11.63
N ASN A 123 1.79 -8.76 10.98
CA ASN A 123 2.75 -9.80 11.31
C ASN A 123 4.18 -9.44 10.87
N HIS A 124 4.38 -8.73 9.76
CA HIS A 124 5.69 -8.28 9.29
C HIS A 124 6.33 -7.25 10.22
N ASP A 125 5.52 -6.51 10.96
CA ASP A 125 5.99 -5.52 11.93
C ASP A 125 6.66 -6.16 13.17
N TYR A 126 6.56 -7.49 13.32
CA TYR A 126 7.27 -8.28 14.33
C TYR A 126 8.56 -8.94 13.79
N GLY A 127 9.15 -8.40 12.74
CA GLY A 127 10.44 -8.87 12.22
C GLY A 127 10.38 -10.15 11.40
N LYS A 128 11.57 -10.70 11.06
CA LYS A 128 11.70 -11.84 10.13
C LYS A 128 10.90 -13.08 10.51
N ASN A 129 10.78 -13.36 11.79
CA ASN A 129 10.09 -14.55 12.32
C ASN A 129 8.72 -14.22 12.90
N TRP A 130 8.24 -12.99 12.73
CA TRP A 130 6.97 -12.49 13.27
C TRP A 130 6.87 -12.61 14.79
N LYS A 131 8.01 -12.52 15.50
CA LYS A 131 8.11 -12.72 16.96
C LYS A 131 9.07 -11.74 17.63
N GLU A 132 9.66 -10.82 16.89
CA GLU A 132 10.66 -9.89 17.38
C GLU A 132 9.96 -8.65 17.99
N LYS A 133 9.64 -8.75 19.26
CA LYS A 133 8.92 -7.69 19.98
C LYS A 133 9.67 -6.34 19.96
N ASN A 134 11.00 -6.37 20.00
CA ASN A 134 11.83 -5.16 19.93
C ASN A 134 11.65 -4.40 18.60
N VAL A 135 11.40 -5.12 17.50
CA VAL A 135 11.07 -4.52 16.19
C VAL A 135 9.70 -3.86 16.26
N ALA A 136 8.71 -4.58 16.76
CA ALA A 136 7.36 -4.05 16.94
C ALA A 136 7.35 -2.80 17.82
N ASP A 137 8.06 -2.82 18.98
CA ASP A 137 8.18 -1.67 19.86
C ASP A 137 8.82 -0.46 19.17
N SER A 138 9.83 -0.70 18.28
CA SER A 138 10.44 0.37 17.49
C SER A 138 9.47 0.96 16.46
N ILE A 139 8.63 0.14 15.85
CA ILE A 139 7.62 0.62 14.87
C ILE A 139 6.52 1.40 15.59
N VAL A 140 6.07 0.94 16.77
CA VAL A 140 5.10 1.68 17.59
C VAL A 140 5.62 3.07 17.91
N ALA A 141 6.88 3.19 18.34
CA ALA A 141 7.50 4.47 18.64
C ALA A 141 7.57 5.45 17.45
N GLU A 142 7.56 4.95 16.22
CA GLU A 142 7.51 5.80 15.02
C GLU A 142 6.08 6.21 14.62
N ILE A 143 5.07 5.43 15.05
CA ILE A 143 3.65 5.66 14.69
C ILE A 143 2.97 6.63 15.69
N GLU A 144 3.40 6.64 16.96
CA GLU A 144 2.88 7.54 18.01
C GLU A 144 3.33 9.00 17.82
#